data_40d1c13a30aee206b7445aa7c0f3ae76
#
_entry.id   40d1c13a30aee206b7445aa7c0f3ae76
#
_cell.length_a   1.000
_cell.length_b   1.000
_cell.length_c   1.000
_cell.angle_alpha   90.00
_cell.angle_beta   90.00
_cell.angle_gamma   90.00
#
_symmetry.space_group_name_H-M   'P 1'
#
loop_
_entity.id
_entity.type
_entity.pdbx_description
1 polymer ?
#
loop_
_entity_poly.entity_id
_entity_poly.type
_entity_poly.pdbx_seq_one_letter_code
_entity_poly.pdbx_strand_id
1 'polypeptide(L)'
;MVTGVQTCALPICVGDICISDYSSLVFEYSLFERPMLFFAYDLDEYFDWRGFYYDYNELTPGPVCKTNDEMIDYISHLDERFDKQKVIDFKEKFMRSCDGHATDRILHMVFADRYDSLKLSHERTDDEIKVSVVMPVYNAENYLFDSLGNVLKQTLKDIEVICVDDGSTDRSAEIIEDYASRDFRLSLIRQKNQYAGAARNAGLAKCRGKYVVFWDADDRFALDALEKLYTKAEADEADLCVCDIRKWDDTTDRYVLPSNYLRKEYMPEKVPFSKEDIPQYIFNFTTNIPWNKMYRRSLITDNDLKFEHRQRANDVVFVMQALYLAKRITVVDERLIDYRYNNANNLTAGLSKDLYSTYDAFLAAHDILKERGAFENEKVKQSFDNKTLNLLVQSIDLQTNEASARELFDMLLQEGFRKIGIEDYENYYYSRKVYQAYRTMLTGSLVDTLIVLKEQKNTNLEVHRQKLCMQRLKVQRQTVKIQTQKEKLDIKTEQLKKLRGQMGYRICKKLGFFKE
;
A
#
# COMPACT_ATOMS: atom_id res chain seq x y z
N MET A 1 -20.62 -18.32 -5.33
CA MET A 1 -20.25 -18.74 -3.97
C MET A 1 -18.99 -19.60 -4.09
N VAL A 2 -17.82 -18.98 -4.17
CA VAL A 2 -16.50 -19.65 -4.04
C VAL A 2 -15.61 -18.64 -3.31
N THR A 3 -15.74 -18.60 -2.00
CA THR A 3 -14.96 -17.71 -1.12
C THR A 3 -14.02 -18.48 -0.19
N GLY A 4 -13.66 -19.73 -0.55
CA GLY A 4 -12.89 -20.62 0.31
C GLY A 4 -11.45 -20.94 -0.13
N VAL A 5 -11.00 -20.47 -1.28
CA VAL A 5 -9.73 -20.98 -1.86
C VAL A 5 -8.50 -20.11 -1.53
N GLN A 6 -8.68 -18.89 -1.08
CA GLN A 6 -7.54 -17.98 -0.83
C GLN A 6 -6.89 -18.09 0.56
N THR A 7 -7.50 -18.77 1.51
CA THR A 7 -6.95 -18.91 2.88
C THR A 7 -6.13 -20.19 3.10
N CYS A 8 -6.15 -21.13 2.19
CA CYS A 8 -5.43 -22.42 2.33
C CYS A 8 -4.00 -22.41 1.79
N ALA A 9 -3.62 -21.49 0.91
CA ALA A 9 -2.31 -21.52 0.25
C ALA A 9 -1.14 -21.20 1.21
N LEU A 10 -1.29 -20.25 2.11
CA LEU A 10 -0.23 -19.85 3.05
C LEU A 10 0.17 -20.94 4.04
N PRO A 11 -0.75 -21.64 4.72
CA PRO A 11 -0.40 -22.77 5.59
C PRO A 11 0.29 -23.93 4.84
N ILE A 12 -0.10 -24.18 3.58
CA ILE A 12 0.47 -25.24 2.74
C ILE A 12 1.95 -24.94 2.43
N CYS A 13 2.30 -23.69 2.18
CA CYS A 13 3.66 -23.30 1.81
C CYS A 13 4.66 -23.36 2.97
N VAL A 14 4.21 -23.19 4.22
CA VAL A 14 5.07 -23.13 5.42
C VAL A 14 5.14 -24.44 6.20
N GLY A 15 4.24 -25.40 5.96
CA GLY A 15 4.24 -26.68 6.67
C GLY A 15 5.41 -27.57 6.25
N ASP A 16 6.13 -28.16 7.21
CA ASP A 16 7.19 -29.12 6.95
C ASP A 16 6.65 -30.53 6.65
N ILE A 17 5.46 -30.84 7.17
CA ILE A 17 4.73 -32.09 6.97
C ILE A 17 3.28 -31.78 6.68
N CYS A 18 2.67 -32.45 5.70
CA CYS A 18 1.23 -32.45 5.49
C CYS A 18 0.60 -33.69 6.14
N ILE A 19 -0.30 -33.47 7.07
CA ILE A 19 -1.16 -34.52 7.62
C ILE A 19 -2.56 -34.28 7.07
N SER A 20 -3.07 -35.22 6.32
CA SER A 20 -4.37 -35.12 5.66
C SER A 20 -5.12 -36.45 5.77
N ASP A 21 -6.42 -36.40 5.51
CA ASP A 21 -7.29 -37.58 5.37
C ASP A 21 -7.56 -37.85 3.88
N TYR A 22 -8.79 -37.62 3.43
CA TYR A 22 -9.25 -37.87 2.05
C TYR A 22 -9.24 -36.58 1.20
N SER A 23 -8.53 -35.55 1.62
CA SER A 23 -8.54 -34.24 0.98
C SER A 23 -7.68 -34.18 -0.28
N SER A 24 -8.15 -33.45 -1.29
CA SER A 24 -7.39 -33.13 -2.51
C SER A 24 -6.17 -32.21 -2.26
N LEU A 25 -6.00 -31.71 -1.03
CA LEU A 25 -4.86 -30.87 -0.63
C LEU A 25 -3.50 -31.53 -0.92
N VAL A 26 -3.45 -32.85 -0.89
CA VAL A 26 -2.24 -33.64 -1.13
C VAL A 26 -1.67 -33.42 -2.54
N PHE A 27 -2.52 -33.13 -3.54
CA PHE A 27 -2.05 -32.83 -4.89
C PHE A 27 -1.26 -31.53 -4.92
N GLU A 28 -1.79 -30.46 -4.31
CA GLU A 28 -1.12 -29.16 -4.23
C GLU A 28 0.15 -29.24 -3.37
N TYR A 29 0.09 -29.95 -2.22
CA TYR A 29 1.24 -30.08 -1.34
C TYR A 29 2.38 -30.91 -1.96
N SER A 30 2.10 -31.85 -2.87
CA SER A 30 3.12 -32.63 -3.59
C SER A 30 4.07 -31.75 -4.40
N LEU A 31 3.68 -30.53 -4.78
CA LEU A 31 4.53 -29.58 -5.51
C LEU A 31 5.76 -29.16 -4.69
N PHE A 32 5.68 -29.22 -3.36
CA PHE A 32 6.80 -28.88 -2.48
C PHE A 32 7.75 -30.04 -2.21
N GLU A 33 7.43 -31.27 -2.66
CA GLU A 33 8.21 -32.49 -2.46
C GLU A 33 8.57 -32.76 -0.99
N ARG A 34 7.65 -32.42 -0.09
CA ARG A 34 7.78 -32.57 1.36
C ARG A 34 7.03 -33.80 1.87
N PRO A 35 7.32 -34.25 3.11
CA PRO A 35 6.63 -35.40 3.70
C PRO A 35 5.12 -35.22 3.79
N MET A 36 4.39 -36.28 3.44
CA MET A 36 2.94 -36.37 3.61
C MET A 36 2.60 -37.60 4.41
N LEU A 37 1.58 -37.49 5.25
CA LEU A 37 1.04 -38.58 6.10
C LEU A 37 -0.48 -38.54 6.01
N PHE A 38 -1.10 -39.72 5.92
CA PHE A 38 -2.53 -39.88 5.73
C PHE A 38 -3.15 -40.50 6.96
N PHE A 39 -3.97 -39.72 7.68
CA PHE A 39 -4.67 -40.18 8.87
C PHE A 39 -6.08 -40.59 8.49
N ALA A 40 -6.26 -41.89 8.29
CA ALA A 40 -7.50 -42.49 7.78
C ALA A 40 -8.01 -43.61 8.71
N TYR A 41 -8.45 -43.21 9.91
CA TYR A 41 -8.93 -44.13 10.97
C TYR A 41 -10.23 -44.83 10.58
N ASP A 42 -11.03 -44.28 9.69
CA ASP A 42 -12.33 -44.77 9.22
C ASP A 42 -12.32 -45.19 7.74
N LEU A 43 -11.15 -45.57 7.22
CA LEU A 43 -10.93 -45.84 5.79
C LEU A 43 -11.94 -46.85 5.22
N ASP A 44 -12.25 -47.93 5.99
CA ASP A 44 -13.14 -48.99 5.54
C ASP A 44 -14.59 -48.49 5.43
N GLU A 45 -15.06 -47.67 6.41
CA GLU A 45 -16.39 -47.03 6.40
C GLU A 45 -16.50 -45.99 5.28
N TYR A 46 -15.46 -45.20 5.06
CA TYR A 46 -15.44 -44.17 4.02
C TYR A 46 -15.49 -44.81 2.64
N PHE A 47 -14.77 -45.92 2.44
CA PHE A 47 -14.79 -46.68 1.19
C PHE A 47 -16.19 -47.18 0.87
N ASP A 48 -16.89 -47.75 1.83
CA ASP A 48 -18.25 -48.27 1.68
C ASP A 48 -19.28 -47.18 1.39
N TRP A 49 -19.06 -45.97 1.90
CA TRP A 49 -20.01 -44.88 1.78
C TRP A 49 -19.79 -44.02 0.52
N ARG A 50 -18.52 -43.70 0.17
CA ARG A 50 -18.19 -42.82 -0.97
C ARG A 50 -17.44 -43.49 -2.11
N GLY A 51 -16.66 -44.52 -1.81
CA GLY A 51 -15.74 -45.13 -2.77
C GLY A 51 -14.57 -44.25 -3.18
N PHE A 52 -13.61 -44.89 -3.84
CA PHE A 52 -12.46 -44.19 -4.42
C PHE A 52 -12.33 -44.57 -5.89
N TYR A 53 -11.84 -43.66 -6.73
CA TYR A 53 -11.51 -43.92 -8.14
C TYR A 53 -10.24 -44.77 -8.30
N TYR A 54 -9.38 -44.78 -7.26
CA TYR A 54 -8.11 -45.51 -7.20
C TYR A 54 -8.03 -46.22 -5.84
N ASP A 55 -7.18 -47.25 -5.75
CA ASP A 55 -6.85 -47.80 -4.45
C ASP A 55 -6.15 -46.74 -3.59
N TYR A 56 -6.70 -46.48 -2.42
CA TYR A 56 -6.23 -45.41 -1.56
C TYR A 56 -4.78 -45.63 -1.10
N ASN A 57 -4.43 -46.86 -0.78
CA ASN A 57 -3.08 -47.21 -0.33
C ASN A 57 -2.04 -47.14 -1.43
N GLU A 58 -2.45 -47.36 -2.68
CA GLU A 58 -1.56 -47.21 -3.86
C GLU A 58 -1.45 -45.75 -4.35
N LEU A 59 -2.49 -44.95 -4.03
CA LEU A 59 -2.55 -43.54 -4.44
C LEU A 59 -1.72 -42.65 -3.53
N THR A 60 -1.64 -42.95 -2.23
CA THR A 60 -1.02 -42.05 -1.24
C THR A 60 0.51 -42.10 -1.29
N PRO A 61 1.20 -40.94 -1.45
CA PRO A 61 2.66 -40.88 -1.51
C PRO A 61 3.35 -40.94 -0.15
N GLY A 62 2.61 -41.23 0.91
CA GLY A 62 3.08 -41.40 2.29
C GLY A 62 2.34 -42.51 3.02
N PRO A 63 2.67 -42.78 4.28
CA PRO A 63 2.00 -43.82 5.05
C PRO A 63 0.57 -43.46 5.37
N VAL A 64 -0.29 -44.48 5.36
CA VAL A 64 -1.68 -44.43 5.86
C VAL A 64 -1.69 -44.91 7.30
N CYS A 65 -1.97 -44.03 8.25
CA CYS A 65 -2.05 -44.31 9.66
C CYS A 65 -3.51 -44.38 10.10
N LYS A 66 -3.87 -45.40 10.86
CA LYS A 66 -5.21 -45.59 11.42
C LYS A 66 -5.31 -45.15 12.88
N THR A 67 -4.18 -44.97 13.56
CA THR A 67 -4.10 -44.58 14.96
C THR A 67 -3.15 -43.41 15.19
N ASN A 68 -3.36 -42.68 16.30
CA ASN A 68 -2.47 -41.59 16.71
C ASN A 68 -1.04 -42.10 16.99
N ASP A 69 -0.92 -43.32 17.55
CA ASP A 69 0.40 -43.89 17.88
C ASP A 69 1.21 -44.17 16.62
N GLU A 70 0.59 -44.72 15.56
CA GLU A 70 1.24 -44.91 14.26
C GLU A 70 1.70 -43.57 13.64
N MET A 71 0.86 -42.55 13.76
CA MET A 71 1.20 -41.20 13.25
C MET A 71 2.39 -40.60 14.01
N ILE A 72 2.38 -40.67 15.35
CA ILE A 72 3.45 -40.16 16.20
C ILE A 72 4.76 -40.94 15.96
N ASP A 73 4.67 -42.26 15.84
CA ASP A 73 5.83 -43.11 15.55
C ASP A 73 6.45 -42.77 14.21
N TYR A 74 5.65 -42.57 13.15
CA TYR A 74 6.17 -42.15 11.86
C TYR A 74 6.84 -40.79 11.90
N ILE A 75 6.21 -39.78 12.54
CA ILE A 75 6.77 -38.41 12.66
C ILE A 75 8.08 -38.43 13.45
N SER A 76 8.17 -39.27 14.49
CA SER A 76 9.37 -39.39 15.32
C SER A 76 10.57 -39.98 14.57
N HIS A 77 10.32 -40.74 13.50
CA HIS A 77 11.35 -41.36 12.66
C HIS A 77 11.28 -40.84 11.21
N LEU A 78 10.89 -39.59 11.02
CA LEU A 78 10.62 -39.02 9.71
C LEU A 78 11.86 -39.03 8.81
N ASP A 79 13.03 -38.64 9.33
CA ASP A 79 14.28 -38.56 8.58
C ASP A 79 14.74 -39.93 8.04
N GLU A 80 14.33 -41.03 8.70
CA GLU A 80 14.68 -42.39 8.30
C GLU A 80 13.66 -42.99 7.34
N ARG A 81 12.38 -42.58 7.45
CA ARG A 81 11.24 -43.25 6.79
C ARG A 81 10.66 -42.47 5.61
N PHE A 82 11.03 -41.20 5.46
CA PHE A 82 10.53 -40.37 4.37
C PHE A 82 11.12 -40.80 3.01
N ASP A 83 10.26 -41.28 2.15
CA ASP A 83 10.61 -41.63 0.77
C ASP A 83 10.24 -40.46 -0.16
N LYS A 84 11.21 -39.59 -0.42
CA LYS A 84 11.02 -38.45 -1.30
C LYS A 84 10.65 -38.86 -2.74
N GLN A 85 11.15 -40.01 -3.20
CA GLN A 85 10.90 -40.46 -4.56
C GLN A 85 9.40 -40.77 -4.77
N LYS A 86 8.72 -41.35 -3.80
CA LYS A 86 7.27 -41.58 -3.89
C LYS A 86 6.48 -40.28 -4.09
N VAL A 87 6.87 -39.21 -3.40
CA VAL A 87 6.22 -37.89 -3.56
C VAL A 87 6.49 -37.32 -4.94
N ILE A 88 7.72 -37.46 -5.46
CA ILE A 88 8.08 -37.04 -6.82
C ILE A 88 7.28 -37.82 -7.85
N ASP A 89 7.19 -39.14 -7.71
CA ASP A 89 6.44 -40.01 -8.65
C ASP A 89 4.94 -39.68 -8.64
N PHE A 90 4.38 -39.39 -7.47
CA PHE A 90 3.01 -38.92 -7.31
C PHE A 90 2.80 -37.55 -8.01
N LYS A 91 3.70 -36.59 -7.77
CA LYS A 91 3.69 -35.29 -8.43
C LYS A 91 3.74 -35.42 -9.95
N GLU A 92 4.65 -36.21 -10.47
CA GLU A 92 4.75 -36.45 -11.90
C GLU A 92 3.51 -37.12 -12.51
N LYS A 93 2.89 -38.04 -11.75
CA LYS A 93 1.67 -38.73 -12.20
C LYS A 93 0.45 -37.80 -12.25
N PHE A 94 0.25 -36.94 -11.25
CA PHE A 94 -0.99 -36.19 -11.08
C PHE A 94 -0.85 -34.69 -11.31
N MET A 95 0.32 -34.10 -11.09
CA MET A 95 0.57 -32.65 -11.12
C MET A 95 1.56 -32.24 -12.21
N ARG A 96 1.92 -33.13 -13.14
CA ARG A 96 2.87 -32.88 -14.22
C ARG A 96 2.58 -31.62 -15.02
N SER A 97 1.32 -31.25 -15.16
CA SER A 97 0.90 -30.05 -15.89
C SER A 97 0.82 -28.78 -15.04
N CYS A 98 1.13 -28.85 -13.75
CA CYS A 98 1.11 -27.72 -12.82
C CYS A 98 2.48 -27.04 -12.73
N ASP A 99 3.00 -26.62 -13.87
CA ASP A 99 4.29 -25.95 -14.05
C ASP A 99 4.18 -24.41 -14.11
N GLY A 100 3.02 -23.86 -13.75
CA GLY A 100 2.71 -22.42 -13.86
C GLY A 100 2.20 -21.99 -15.24
N HIS A 101 2.28 -22.83 -16.26
CA HIS A 101 1.92 -22.54 -17.65
C HIS A 101 0.61 -23.20 -18.12
N ALA A 102 -0.19 -23.77 -17.21
CA ALA A 102 -1.43 -24.46 -17.58
C ALA A 102 -2.42 -23.53 -18.29
N THR A 103 -2.55 -22.27 -17.84
CA THR A 103 -3.40 -21.25 -18.46
C THR A 103 -2.92 -20.92 -19.86
N ASP A 104 -1.61 -20.77 -20.07
CA ASP A 104 -1.03 -20.50 -21.39
C ASP A 104 -1.31 -21.64 -22.36
N ARG A 105 -1.17 -22.91 -21.92
CA ARG A 105 -1.49 -24.08 -22.73
C ARG A 105 -2.97 -24.14 -23.10
N ILE A 106 -3.88 -23.83 -22.14
CA ILE A 106 -5.32 -23.79 -22.41
C ILE A 106 -5.66 -22.67 -23.39
N LEU A 107 -5.09 -21.49 -23.21
CA LEU A 107 -5.29 -20.35 -24.11
C LEU A 107 -4.75 -20.66 -25.51
N HIS A 108 -3.60 -21.30 -25.60
CA HIS A 108 -3.01 -21.74 -26.89
C HIS A 108 -3.88 -22.81 -27.57
N MET A 109 -4.43 -23.76 -26.78
CA MET A 109 -5.30 -24.82 -27.30
C MET A 109 -6.65 -24.28 -27.80
N VAL A 110 -7.22 -23.27 -27.08
CA VAL A 110 -8.56 -22.70 -27.39
C VAL A 110 -8.49 -21.64 -28.49
N PHE A 111 -7.46 -20.81 -28.50
CA PHE A 111 -7.36 -19.64 -29.38
C PHE A 111 -6.35 -19.81 -30.51
N ALA A 112 -5.55 -20.90 -30.52
CA ALA A 112 -4.59 -21.23 -31.56
C ALA A 112 -3.77 -19.99 -32.03
N ASP A 113 -3.72 -19.77 -33.34
CA ASP A 113 -2.91 -18.70 -33.97
C ASP A 113 -3.32 -17.26 -33.52
N ARG A 114 -4.51 -17.09 -32.92
CA ARG A 114 -4.93 -15.80 -32.36
C ARG A 114 -4.20 -15.48 -31.05
N TYR A 115 -3.79 -16.48 -30.27
CA TYR A 115 -3.10 -16.25 -28.99
C TYR A 115 -1.70 -15.68 -29.23
N ASP A 116 -0.98 -16.21 -30.21
CA ASP A 116 0.33 -15.69 -30.58
C ASP A 116 0.24 -14.31 -31.24
N SER A 117 -0.79 -14.07 -32.03
CA SER A 117 -1.06 -12.73 -32.58
C SER A 117 -1.48 -11.71 -31.51
N LEU A 118 -2.18 -12.14 -30.45
CA LEU A 118 -2.48 -11.31 -29.30
C LEU A 118 -1.25 -11.01 -28.44
N LYS A 119 -0.31 -11.96 -28.33
CA LYS A 119 0.98 -11.75 -27.66
C LYS A 119 1.90 -10.81 -28.46
N LEU A 120 1.88 -10.90 -29.80
CA LEU A 120 2.69 -10.09 -30.70
C LEU A 120 2.09 -8.70 -31.02
N SER A 121 0.78 -8.50 -30.80
CA SER A 121 0.08 -7.26 -31.16
C SER A 121 0.04 -6.21 -30.04
N HIS A 122 0.69 -6.44 -28.90
CA HIS A 122 0.63 -5.52 -27.76
C HIS A 122 1.89 -4.66 -27.58
N GLU A 123 2.45 -4.16 -28.68
CA GLU A 123 3.03 -2.81 -28.60
C GLU A 123 1.87 -1.84 -28.47
N ARG A 124 1.45 -1.58 -27.22
CA ARG A 124 0.47 -0.53 -26.95
C ARG A 124 1.01 0.77 -27.51
N THR A 125 0.22 1.44 -28.31
CA THR A 125 0.53 2.85 -28.70
C THR A 125 0.54 3.68 -27.43
N ASP A 126 1.37 4.72 -27.38
CA ASP A 126 1.44 5.63 -26.21
C ASP A 126 0.07 6.20 -25.82
N ASP A 127 -0.83 6.37 -26.80
CA ASP A 127 -2.20 6.86 -26.60
C ASP A 127 -3.12 5.87 -25.84
N GLU A 128 -2.75 4.58 -25.75
CA GLU A 128 -3.52 3.56 -25.04
C GLU A 128 -3.16 3.46 -23.55
N ILE A 129 -2.01 4.00 -23.15
CA ILE A 129 -1.57 3.94 -21.75
C ILE A 129 -2.04 5.18 -21.01
N LYS A 130 -2.99 4.98 -20.10
CA LYS A 130 -3.56 6.06 -19.29
C LYS A 130 -2.62 6.49 -18.16
N VAL A 131 -2.06 5.51 -17.43
CA VAL A 131 -1.21 5.78 -16.26
C VAL A 131 0.05 4.91 -16.28
N SER A 132 1.20 5.55 -16.09
CA SER A 132 2.46 4.88 -15.77
C SER A 132 2.63 4.85 -14.24
N VAL A 133 2.83 3.66 -13.69
CA VAL A 133 3.18 3.44 -12.29
C VAL A 133 4.68 3.22 -12.20
N VAL A 134 5.41 4.16 -11.61
CA VAL A 134 6.85 4.03 -11.36
C VAL A 134 7.05 3.55 -9.92
N MET A 135 7.71 2.42 -9.76
CA MET A 135 7.94 1.79 -8.46
C MET A 135 9.45 1.62 -8.21
N PRO A 136 10.08 2.47 -7.38
CA PRO A 136 11.46 2.26 -6.95
C PRO A 136 11.50 1.06 -5.99
N VAL A 137 12.45 0.16 -6.18
CA VAL A 137 12.61 -1.06 -5.39
C VAL A 137 14.04 -1.18 -4.88
N TYR A 138 14.20 -1.40 -3.58
CA TYR A 138 15.47 -1.73 -2.96
C TYR A 138 15.24 -2.61 -1.72
N ASN A 139 15.68 -3.88 -1.77
CA ASN A 139 15.54 -4.86 -0.70
C ASN A 139 14.10 -4.96 -0.15
N ALA A 140 13.13 -5.19 -1.04
CA ALA A 140 11.70 -5.21 -0.74
C ALA A 140 11.04 -6.59 -0.91
N GLU A 141 11.82 -7.69 -0.91
CA GLU A 141 11.31 -9.05 -1.17
C GLU A 141 10.09 -9.43 -0.31
N ASN A 142 10.04 -8.95 0.94
CA ASN A 142 8.97 -9.24 1.88
C ASN A 142 7.64 -8.52 1.54
N TYR A 143 7.67 -7.50 0.67
CA TYR A 143 6.52 -6.63 0.39
C TYR A 143 6.02 -6.74 -1.05
N LEU A 144 6.89 -7.14 -1.99
CA LEU A 144 6.60 -7.10 -3.42
C LEU A 144 5.41 -7.96 -3.83
N PHE A 145 5.16 -9.09 -3.20
CA PHE A 145 3.97 -9.90 -3.49
C PHE A 145 2.68 -9.13 -3.23
N ASP A 146 2.63 -8.41 -2.11
CA ASP A 146 1.48 -7.59 -1.74
C ASP A 146 1.35 -6.38 -2.69
N SER A 147 2.42 -5.60 -2.85
CA SER A 147 2.39 -4.35 -3.60
C SER A 147 2.19 -4.57 -5.10
N LEU A 148 2.95 -5.46 -5.74
CA LEU A 148 2.78 -5.78 -7.16
C LEU A 148 1.42 -6.44 -7.44
N GLY A 149 1.01 -7.41 -6.59
CA GLY A 149 -0.30 -8.02 -6.69
C GLY A 149 -1.43 -7.00 -6.58
N ASN A 150 -1.27 -5.98 -5.78
CA ASN A 150 -2.22 -4.89 -5.58
C ASN A 150 -2.25 -3.94 -6.80
N VAL A 151 -1.09 -3.58 -7.34
CA VAL A 151 -0.97 -2.70 -8.51
C VAL A 151 -1.50 -3.38 -9.78
N LEU A 152 -1.15 -4.63 -10.03
CA LEU A 152 -1.60 -5.36 -11.22
C LEU A 152 -3.11 -5.71 -11.18
N LYS A 153 -3.71 -5.74 -9.98
CA LYS A 153 -5.15 -5.93 -9.78
C LYS A 153 -5.97 -4.64 -9.83
N GLN A 154 -5.37 -3.48 -10.07
CA GLN A 154 -6.11 -2.23 -10.19
C GLN A 154 -7.26 -2.35 -11.21
N THR A 155 -8.39 -1.68 -10.93
CA THR A 155 -9.57 -1.68 -11.82
C THR A 155 -9.27 -1.01 -13.15
N LEU A 156 -8.46 0.06 -13.17
CA LEU A 156 -7.93 0.66 -14.39
C LEU A 156 -6.92 -0.31 -15.03
N LYS A 157 -7.22 -0.80 -16.26
CA LYS A 157 -6.39 -1.80 -16.94
C LYS A 157 -5.35 -1.21 -17.89
N ASP A 158 -5.61 0.00 -18.40
CA ASP A 158 -4.74 0.69 -19.36
C ASP A 158 -3.58 1.38 -18.63
N ILE A 159 -2.76 0.56 -17.97
CA ILE A 159 -1.59 0.98 -17.18
C ILE A 159 -0.32 0.31 -17.67
N GLU A 160 0.81 0.91 -17.43
CA GLU A 160 2.11 0.24 -17.40
C GLU A 160 2.73 0.38 -16.00
N VAL A 161 3.49 -0.62 -15.60
CA VAL A 161 4.20 -0.67 -14.32
C VAL A 161 5.68 -0.77 -14.58
N ILE A 162 6.45 0.20 -14.11
CA ILE A 162 7.89 0.27 -14.32
C ILE A 162 8.55 0.14 -12.96
N CYS A 163 8.99 -1.08 -12.64
CA CYS A 163 9.78 -1.35 -11.45
C CYS A 163 11.24 -1.01 -11.72
N VAL A 164 11.85 -0.24 -10.84
CA VAL A 164 13.28 0.09 -10.92
C VAL A 164 13.98 -0.49 -9.72
N ASP A 165 14.69 -1.61 -9.94
CA ASP A 165 15.53 -2.24 -8.93
C ASP A 165 16.82 -1.44 -8.77
N ASP A 166 16.94 -0.77 -7.64
CA ASP A 166 18.06 0.11 -7.29
C ASP A 166 19.22 -0.67 -6.64
N GLY A 167 19.58 -1.82 -7.22
CA GLY A 167 20.69 -2.66 -6.78
C GLY A 167 20.37 -3.48 -5.53
N SER A 168 19.19 -4.10 -5.47
CA SER A 168 18.82 -5.01 -4.39
C SER A 168 19.80 -6.18 -4.26
N THR A 169 19.99 -6.61 -3.03
CA THR A 169 20.83 -7.75 -2.66
C THR A 169 20.04 -8.97 -2.18
N ASP A 170 18.71 -8.81 -2.08
CA ASP A 170 17.74 -9.84 -1.77
C ASP A 170 17.07 -10.36 -3.06
N ARG A 171 15.97 -11.10 -2.95
CA ARG A 171 15.25 -11.69 -4.10
C ARG A 171 14.31 -10.71 -4.81
N SER A 172 14.37 -9.41 -4.51
CA SER A 172 13.46 -8.41 -5.10
C SER A 172 13.45 -8.44 -6.62
N ALA A 173 14.62 -8.44 -7.26
CA ALA A 173 14.73 -8.45 -8.71
C ALA A 173 14.16 -9.74 -9.34
N GLU A 174 14.39 -10.91 -8.73
CA GLU A 174 13.85 -12.19 -9.17
C GLU A 174 12.32 -12.22 -9.12
N ILE A 175 11.74 -11.69 -8.02
CA ILE A 175 10.30 -11.59 -7.86
C ILE A 175 9.68 -10.71 -8.96
N ILE A 176 10.29 -9.57 -9.25
CA ILE A 176 9.79 -8.67 -10.30
C ILE A 176 9.88 -9.33 -11.67
N GLU A 177 10.95 -10.06 -11.98
CA GLU A 177 11.11 -10.80 -13.23
C GLU A 177 10.05 -11.90 -13.40
N ASP A 178 9.74 -12.61 -12.31
CA ASP A 178 8.67 -13.60 -12.32
C ASP A 178 7.31 -12.97 -12.65
N TYR A 179 6.98 -11.84 -12.03
CA TYR A 179 5.76 -11.08 -12.37
C TYR A 179 5.78 -10.54 -13.80
N ALA A 180 6.90 -9.99 -14.28
CA ALA A 180 7.04 -9.45 -15.63
C ALA A 180 6.91 -10.54 -16.71
N SER A 181 7.30 -11.77 -16.40
CA SER A 181 7.10 -12.91 -17.30
C SER A 181 5.63 -13.28 -17.51
N ARG A 182 4.76 -12.90 -16.56
CA ARG A 182 3.33 -13.24 -16.54
C ARG A 182 2.41 -12.07 -16.87
N ASP A 183 2.88 -10.84 -16.73
CA ASP A 183 2.09 -9.63 -17.00
C ASP A 183 2.90 -8.64 -17.84
N PHE A 184 2.53 -8.52 -19.11
CA PHE A 184 3.22 -7.67 -20.08
C PHE A 184 3.16 -6.16 -19.74
N ARG A 185 2.31 -5.75 -18.81
CA ARG A 185 2.24 -4.37 -18.34
C ARG A 185 3.41 -4.00 -17.46
N LEU A 186 4.11 -4.99 -16.89
CA LEU A 186 5.22 -4.80 -15.97
C LEU A 186 6.56 -4.92 -16.67
N SER A 187 7.42 -3.98 -16.41
CA SER A 187 8.82 -3.99 -16.88
C SER A 187 9.78 -3.73 -15.72
N LEU A 188 10.97 -4.30 -15.81
CA LEU A 188 12.05 -4.15 -14.84
C LEU A 188 13.20 -3.37 -15.44
N ILE A 189 13.66 -2.33 -14.72
CA ILE A 189 14.93 -1.65 -14.95
C ILE A 189 15.85 -2.01 -13.78
N ARG A 190 17.09 -2.40 -14.05
CA ARG A 190 18.11 -2.63 -13.03
C ARG A 190 19.18 -1.55 -13.08
N GLN A 191 19.52 -0.98 -11.92
CA GLN A 191 20.61 -0.02 -11.79
C GLN A 191 21.45 -0.31 -10.55
N LYS A 192 22.63 0.31 -10.47
CA LYS A 192 23.39 0.34 -9.21
C LYS A 192 22.69 1.28 -8.25
N ASN A 193 22.78 0.98 -6.95
CA ASN A 193 22.12 1.80 -5.93
C ASN A 193 22.52 3.28 -6.01
N GLN A 194 21.54 4.13 -6.26
CA GLN A 194 21.62 5.60 -6.36
C GLN A 194 20.45 6.26 -5.64
N TYR A 195 19.79 5.53 -4.76
CA TYR A 195 18.65 5.95 -3.97
C TYR A 195 17.34 6.13 -4.76
N ALA A 196 16.23 6.22 -4.04
CA ALA A 196 14.88 6.23 -4.62
C ALA A 196 14.62 7.36 -5.62
N GLY A 197 15.26 8.53 -5.43
CA GLY A 197 15.14 9.66 -6.36
C GLY A 197 15.67 9.32 -7.76
N ALA A 198 16.85 8.71 -7.83
CA ALA A 198 17.46 8.27 -9.09
C ALA A 198 16.63 7.16 -9.74
N ALA A 199 16.13 6.20 -8.93
CA ALA A 199 15.27 5.13 -9.43
C ALA A 199 13.96 5.68 -10.02
N ARG A 200 13.31 6.65 -9.34
CA ARG A 200 12.12 7.33 -9.88
C ARG A 200 12.41 8.05 -11.20
N ASN A 201 13.57 8.73 -11.32
CA ASN A 201 13.97 9.38 -12.57
C ASN A 201 14.21 8.38 -13.70
N ALA A 202 14.85 7.24 -13.42
CA ALA A 202 15.07 6.18 -14.40
C ALA A 202 13.74 5.58 -14.90
N GLY A 203 12.79 5.34 -14.01
CA GLY A 203 11.45 4.91 -14.36
C GLY A 203 10.68 5.96 -15.15
N LEU A 204 10.72 7.23 -14.71
CA LEU A 204 10.08 8.36 -15.38
C LEU A 204 10.54 8.51 -16.84
N ALA A 205 11.82 8.31 -17.11
CA ALA A 205 12.37 8.37 -18.47
C ALA A 205 11.79 7.31 -19.43
N LYS A 206 11.12 6.29 -18.92
CA LYS A 206 10.46 5.23 -19.68
C LYS A 206 8.93 5.33 -19.70
N CYS A 207 8.36 6.28 -18.96
CA CYS A 207 6.91 6.48 -18.89
C CYS A 207 6.33 6.94 -20.24
N ARG A 208 5.25 6.26 -20.64
CA ARG A 208 4.46 6.57 -21.84
C ARG A 208 3.07 7.07 -21.50
N GLY A 209 2.56 6.73 -20.33
CA GLY A 209 1.23 7.08 -19.86
C GLY A 209 0.95 8.59 -19.86
N LYS A 210 -0.30 8.97 -20.07
CA LYS A 210 -0.75 10.36 -19.98
C LYS A 210 -0.51 10.95 -18.59
N TYR A 211 -0.67 10.12 -17.57
CA TYR A 211 -0.38 10.44 -16.17
C TYR A 211 0.67 9.51 -15.59
N VAL A 212 1.33 9.96 -14.54
CA VAL A 212 2.37 9.21 -13.81
C VAL A 212 2.04 9.22 -12.32
N VAL A 213 2.19 8.07 -11.67
CA VAL A 213 2.23 7.92 -10.21
C VAL A 213 3.54 7.29 -9.78
N PHE A 214 4.06 7.70 -8.62
CA PHE A 214 5.27 7.16 -8.02
C PHE A 214 4.87 6.41 -6.75
N TRP A 215 4.74 5.09 -6.81
CA TRP A 215 4.26 4.26 -5.71
C TRP A 215 5.41 3.46 -5.10
N ASP A 216 5.50 3.47 -3.78
CA ASP A 216 6.57 2.75 -3.08
C ASP A 216 6.25 1.25 -2.95
N ALA A 217 7.30 0.41 -3.01
CA ALA A 217 7.19 -1.04 -3.10
C ALA A 217 6.71 -1.72 -1.81
N ASP A 218 6.65 -1.00 -0.70
CA ASP A 218 6.23 -1.49 0.61
C ASP A 218 4.81 -1.03 1.01
N ASP A 219 4.14 -0.22 0.19
CA ASP A 219 2.80 0.29 0.46
C ASP A 219 1.70 -0.57 -0.18
N ARG A 220 0.45 -0.32 0.24
CA ARG A 220 -0.77 -0.91 -0.34
C ARG A 220 -1.67 0.18 -0.92
N PHE A 221 -2.42 -0.18 -1.96
CA PHE A 221 -3.27 0.75 -2.71
C PHE A 221 -4.68 0.19 -2.81
N ALA A 222 -5.71 1.03 -2.68
CA ALA A 222 -7.08 0.64 -2.96
C ALA A 222 -7.18 0.13 -4.41
N LEU A 223 -7.92 -0.95 -4.65
CA LEU A 223 -7.97 -1.57 -5.98
C LEU A 223 -8.54 -0.66 -7.08
N ASP A 224 -9.28 0.38 -6.69
CA ASP A 224 -9.86 1.40 -7.56
C ASP A 224 -9.11 2.75 -7.51
N ALA A 225 -7.91 2.77 -6.90
CA ALA A 225 -7.15 4.00 -6.68
C ALA A 225 -6.78 4.70 -8.01
N LEU A 226 -6.21 3.95 -8.95
CA LEU A 226 -5.83 4.53 -10.25
C LEU A 226 -7.05 4.99 -11.05
N GLU A 227 -8.13 4.25 -11.04
CA GLU A 227 -9.35 4.61 -11.75
C GLU A 227 -9.96 5.90 -11.20
N LYS A 228 -10.06 6.04 -9.89
CA LYS A 228 -10.58 7.24 -9.22
C LYS A 228 -9.71 8.47 -9.49
N LEU A 229 -8.39 8.32 -9.33
CA LEU A 229 -7.44 9.41 -9.60
C LEU A 229 -7.48 9.83 -11.08
N TYR A 230 -7.46 8.86 -12.00
CA TYR A 230 -7.50 9.11 -13.43
C TYR A 230 -8.82 9.77 -13.86
N THR A 231 -9.96 9.21 -13.45
CA THR A 231 -11.27 9.75 -13.81
C THR A 231 -11.46 11.18 -13.31
N LYS A 232 -11.00 11.46 -12.08
CA LYS A 232 -11.06 12.80 -11.51
C LYS A 232 -10.11 13.76 -12.23
N ALA A 233 -8.88 13.31 -12.52
CA ALA A 233 -7.91 14.12 -13.25
C ALA A 233 -8.38 14.46 -14.68
N GLU A 234 -9.01 13.52 -15.38
CA GLU A 234 -9.57 13.76 -16.72
C GLU A 234 -10.78 14.69 -16.68
N ALA A 235 -11.72 14.47 -15.75
CA ALA A 235 -12.92 15.30 -15.64
C ALA A 235 -12.58 16.77 -15.35
N ASP A 236 -11.54 17.03 -14.59
CA ASP A 236 -11.10 18.37 -14.24
C ASP A 236 -9.96 18.89 -15.14
N GLU A 237 -9.54 18.14 -16.15
CA GLU A 237 -8.35 18.42 -17.00
C GLU A 237 -7.11 18.77 -16.14
N ALA A 238 -6.94 18.07 -15.03
CA ALA A 238 -5.97 18.42 -14.01
C ALA A 238 -4.53 18.09 -14.43
N ASP A 239 -3.60 18.95 -14.00
CA ASP A 239 -2.16 18.71 -14.09
C ASP A 239 -1.69 17.82 -12.92
N LEU A 240 -2.38 17.94 -11.78
CA LEU A 240 -2.06 17.23 -10.55
C LEU A 240 -3.35 16.81 -9.84
N CYS A 241 -3.47 15.53 -9.49
CA CYS A 241 -4.56 15.00 -8.67
C CYS A 241 -3.99 14.44 -7.37
N VAL A 242 -4.55 14.85 -6.23
CA VAL A 242 -4.07 14.48 -4.89
C VAL A 242 -5.12 13.65 -4.17
N CYS A 243 -4.74 12.58 -3.46
CA CYS A 243 -5.63 11.85 -2.58
C CYS A 243 -5.15 11.85 -1.12
N ASP A 244 -6.05 11.50 -0.20
CA ASP A 244 -5.70 11.24 1.20
C ASP A 244 -5.19 9.80 1.38
N ILE A 245 -4.65 9.50 2.57
CA ILE A 245 -4.04 8.21 2.88
C ILE A 245 -4.46 7.70 4.26
N ARG A 246 -4.21 6.41 4.51
CA ARG A 246 -4.19 5.84 5.86
C ARG A 246 -2.76 5.44 6.20
N LYS A 247 -2.41 5.50 7.48
CA LYS A 247 -1.20 4.84 7.98
C LYS A 247 -1.56 3.46 8.49
N TRP A 248 -0.85 2.45 8.03
CA TRP A 248 -1.03 1.08 8.46
C TRP A 248 0.19 0.58 9.24
N ASP A 249 -0.06 0.13 10.46
CA ASP A 249 0.96 -0.48 11.30
C ASP A 249 1.00 -1.99 11.03
N ASP A 250 2.03 -2.42 10.34
CA ASP A 250 2.22 -3.82 9.92
C ASP A 250 2.41 -4.78 11.13
N THR A 251 2.99 -4.28 12.22
CA THR A 251 3.25 -5.10 13.41
C THR A 251 1.99 -5.41 14.22
N THR A 252 1.02 -4.50 14.18
CA THR A 252 -0.23 -4.62 14.95
C THR A 252 -1.46 -4.84 14.07
N ASP A 253 -1.30 -4.83 12.75
CA ASP A 253 -2.37 -4.87 11.73
C ASP A 253 -3.46 -3.81 11.99
N ARG A 254 -3.04 -2.61 12.40
CA ARG A 254 -3.96 -1.52 12.75
C ARG A 254 -3.72 -0.27 11.92
N TYR A 255 -4.82 0.40 11.60
CA TYR A 255 -4.76 1.74 11.01
C TYR A 255 -4.62 2.81 12.08
N VAL A 256 -3.65 3.72 11.89
CA VAL A 256 -3.42 4.87 12.75
C VAL A 256 -4.02 6.11 12.12
N LEU A 257 -4.83 6.81 12.87
CA LEU A 257 -5.50 8.05 12.50
C LEU A 257 -4.93 9.24 13.27
N PRO A 258 -5.05 10.47 12.73
CA PRO A 258 -5.40 10.87 11.38
C PRO A 258 -4.16 11.09 10.54
N SER A 259 -4.24 10.88 9.24
CA SER A 259 -3.23 11.38 8.33
C SER A 259 -3.52 12.85 8.00
N ASN A 260 -2.54 13.73 8.14
CA ASN A 260 -2.65 15.12 7.70
C ASN A 260 -2.08 15.28 6.29
N TYR A 261 -2.26 14.28 5.44
CA TYR A 261 -1.69 14.27 4.08
C TYR A 261 -2.52 15.10 3.11
N LEU A 262 -3.78 15.32 3.43
CA LEU A 262 -4.66 16.25 2.74
C LEU A 262 -5.34 17.15 3.78
N ARG A 263 -5.01 18.44 3.79
CA ARG A 263 -5.50 19.43 4.74
C ARG A 263 -6.59 20.27 4.10
N LYS A 264 -7.83 19.86 4.32
CA LYS A 264 -9.00 20.49 3.72
C LYS A 264 -9.19 21.95 4.15
N GLU A 265 -8.74 22.28 5.36
CA GLU A 265 -8.79 23.64 5.90
C GLU A 265 -7.94 24.65 5.11
N TYR A 266 -7.01 24.18 4.27
CA TYR A 266 -6.16 25.01 3.42
C TYR A 266 -6.58 24.99 1.95
N MET A 267 -7.65 24.27 1.63
CA MET A 267 -8.14 24.15 0.27
C MET A 267 -9.26 25.16 -0.01
N PRO A 268 -9.41 25.64 -1.25
CA PRO A 268 -10.56 26.43 -1.64
C PRO A 268 -11.79 25.53 -1.83
N GLU A 269 -12.98 26.12 -1.81
CA GLU A 269 -14.22 25.40 -2.18
C GLU A 269 -14.24 25.03 -3.67
N LYS A 270 -13.60 25.87 -4.50
CA LYS A 270 -13.51 25.63 -5.95
C LYS A 270 -12.45 24.59 -6.28
N VAL A 271 -12.82 23.58 -7.04
CA VAL A 271 -11.93 22.57 -7.63
C VAL A 271 -12.21 22.52 -9.13
N PRO A 272 -11.21 22.47 -10.00
CA PRO A 272 -9.78 22.52 -9.76
C PRO A 272 -9.29 23.92 -9.37
N PHE A 273 -8.14 23.97 -8.72
CA PHE A 273 -7.49 25.20 -8.24
C PHE A 273 -5.99 25.23 -8.57
N SER A 274 -5.35 26.35 -8.30
CA SER A 274 -3.90 26.55 -8.51
C SER A 274 -3.29 27.37 -7.37
N LYS A 275 -2.00 27.71 -7.50
CA LYS A 275 -1.34 28.67 -6.62
C LYS A 275 -1.99 30.05 -6.63
N GLU A 276 -2.70 30.42 -7.69
CA GLU A 276 -3.39 31.71 -7.77
C GLU A 276 -4.62 31.76 -6.84
N ASP A 277 -5.25 30.61 -6.62
CA ASP A 277 -6.42 30.49 -5.75
C ASP A 277 -6.02 30.37 -4.27
N ILE A 278 -4.90 29.71 -3.96
CA ILE A 278 -4.41 29.46 -2.58
C ILE A 278 -2.92 29.77 -2.42
N PRO A 279 -2.42 30.94 -2.84
CA PRO A 279 -0.98 31.22 -2.83
C PRO A 279 -0.35 31.00 -1.45
N GLN A 280 -1.03 31.42 -0.38
CA GLN A 280 -0.56 31.23 1.00
C GLN A 280 -0.51 29.77 1.46
N TYR A 281 -1.21 28.82 0.80
CA TYR A 281 -1.31 27.43 1.24
C TYR A 281 -0.80 26.40 0.22
N ILE A 282 -0.32 26.84 -0.93
CA ILE A 282 0.04 25.93 -2.04
C ILE A 282 1.01 24.82 -1.65
N PHE A 283 1.92 25.05 -0.72
CA PHE A 283 2.84 24.02 -0.20
C PHE A 283 2.36 23.37 1.09
N ASN A 284 1.22 23.81 1.66
CA ASN A 284 0.76 23.38 2.99
C ASN A 284 -0.51 22.56 2.97
N PHE A 285 -1.33 22.58 1.90
CA PHE A 285 -2.57 21.80 1.82
C PHE A 285 -2.30 20.28 1.70
N THR A 286 -1.09 19.89 1.24
CA THR A 286 -0.64 18.51 1.16
C THR A 286 0.80 18.34 1.64
N THR A 287 1.31 17.12 1.66
CA THR A 287 2.70 16.80 2.01
C THR A 287 3.63 16.85 0.80
N ASN A 288 4.96 16.82 1.04
CA ASN A 288 5.97 16.81 -0.02
C ASN A 288 6.27 15.41 -0.58
N ILE A 289 5.48 14.40 -0.21
CA ILE A 289 5.63 13.04 -0.72
C ILE A 289 5.02 12.91 -2.12
N PRO A 290 5.60 12.10 -3.02
CA PRO A 290 5.11 11.98 -4.38
C PRO A 290 3.95 10.97 -4.52
N TRP A 291 3.89 9.93 -3.66
CA TRP A 291 3.09 8.73 -3.89
C TRP A 291 1.57 8.90 -3.67
N ASN A 292 1.09 9.96 -3.02
CA ASN A 292 -0.34 10.26 -2.94
C ASN A 292 -0.81 11.24 -4.05
N LYS A 293 -0.04 11.34 -5.11
CA LYS A 293 -0.29 12.29 -6.20
C LYS A 293 -0.19 11.59 -7.55
N MET A 294 -1.10 11.94 -8.44
CA MET A 294 -1.04 11.60 -9.86
C MET A 294 -0.70 12.85 -10.64
N TYR A 295 0.33 12.78 -11.46
CA TYR A 295 0.89 13.90 -12.21
C TYR A 295 0.59 13.75 -13.69
N ARG A 296 0.11 14.78 -14.38
CA ARG A 296 0.10 14.81 -15.83
C ARG A 296 1.54 14.75 -16.33
N ARG A 297 1.86 13.80 -17.23
CA ARG A 297 3.24 13.61 -17.70
C ARG A 297 3.82 14.89 -18.32
N SER A 298 3.03 15.66 -19.08
CA SER A 298 3.49 16.94 -19.66
C SER A 298 3.87 17.98 -18.60
N LEU A 299 3.20 18.02 -17.43
CA LEU A 299 3.65 18.88 -16.33
C LEU A 299 5.11 18.59 -15.95
N ILE A 300 5.49 17.31 -15.94
CA ILE A 300 6.85 16.88 -15.58
C ILE A 300 7.82 17.16 -16.72
N THR A 301 7.49 16.71 -17.94
CA THR A 301 8.41 16.77 -19.10
C THR A 301 8.65 18.19 -19.59
N ASP A 302 7.60 19.01 -19.68
CA ASP A 302 7.70 20.38 -20.21
C ASP A 302 8.45 21.33 -19.26
N ASN A 303 8.55 20.96 -17.98
CA ASN A 303 9.24 21.74 -16.95
C ASN A 303 10.55 21.09 -16.46
N ASP A 304 10.98 19.98 -17.07
CA ASP A 304 12.18 19.19 -16.70
C ASP A 304 12.24 18.86 -15.20
N LEU A 305 11.11 18.43 -14.62
CA LEU A 305 11.04 18.10 -13.19
C LEU A 305 11.76 16.78 -12.93
N LYS A 306 12.68 16.79 -11.97
CA LYS A 306 13.48 15.62 -11.57
C LYS A 306 13.54 15.48 -10.06
N PHE A 307 13.58 14.23 -9.60
CA PHE A 307 13.93 13.93 -8.22
C PHE A 307 15.42 14.12 -7.99
N GLU A 308 15.79 14.52 -6.78
CA GLU A 308 17.19 14.67 -6.44
C GLU A 308 17.87 13.32 -6.15
N HIS A 309 19.16 13.23 -6.47
CA HIS A 309 20.00 12.07 -6.15
C HIS A 309 20.48 12.17 -4.70
N ARG A 310 19.57 12.00 -3.75
CA ARG A 310 19.84 12.02 -2.29
C ARG A 310 19.27 10.78 -1.64
N GLN A 311 19.90 10.37 -0.57
CA GLN A 311 19.38 9.25 0.22
C GLN A 311 18.01 9.56 0.82
N ARG A 312 17.79 10.81 1.26
CA ARG A 312 16.58 11.28 1.93
C ARG A 312 16.11 12.61 1.37
N ALA A 313 14.83 12.90 1.60
CA ALA A 313 14.19 14.14 1.15
C ALA A 313 14.38 14.41 -0.36
N ASN A 314 14.61 13.34 -1.16
CA ASN A 314 14.83 13.41 -2.60
C ASN A 314 13.57 13.87 -3.38
N ASP A 315 12.42 13.87 -2.74
CA ASP A 315 11.11 14.20 -3.26
C ASP A 315 10.72 15.68 -3.08
N VAL A 316 11.35 16.41 -2.16
CA VAL A 316 10.98 17.80 -1.80
C VAL A 316 11.01 18.71 -3.00
N VAL A 317 12.12 18.75 -3.72
CA VAL A 317 12.32 19.64 -4.87
C VAL A 317 11.31 19.35 -5.98
N PHE A 318 11.13 18.06 -6.31
CA PHE A 318 10.19 17.62 -7.33
C PHE A 318 8.75 18.03 -7.00
N VAL A 319 8.29 17.68 -5.79
CA VAL A 319 6.89 17.91 -5.38
C VAL A 319 6.58 19.40 -5.24
N MET A 320 7.50 20.19 -4.67
CA MET A 320 7.30 21.64 -4.54
C MET A 320 7.24 22.34 -5.89
N GLN A 321 8.10 21.96 -6.83
CA GLN A 321 8.01 22.51 -8.19
C GLN A 321 6.69 22.09 -8.87
N ALA A 322 6.29 20.82 -8.77
CA ALA A 322 5.04 20.35 -9.35
C ALA A 322 3.82 21.09 -8.79
N LEU A 323 3.75 21.33 -7.48
CA LEU A 323 2.69 22.10 -6.84
C LEU A 323 2.66 23.56 -7.32
N TYR A 324 3.84 24.19 -7.46
CA TYR A 324 3.94 25.57 -7.91
C TYR A 324 3.56 25.75 -9.38
N LEU A 325 3.94 24.79 -10.24
CA LEU A 325 3.77 24.87 -11.68
C LEU A 325 2.41 24.39 -12.18
N ALA A 326 1.74 23.53 -11.41
CA ALA A 326 0.42 23.03 -11.78
C ALA A 326 -0.60 24.18 -11.86
N LYS A 327 -1.26 24.28 -13.00
CA LYS A 327 -2.32 25.28 -13.25
C LYS A 327 -3.69 24.77 -12.83
N ARG A 328 -3.86 23.46 -12.75
CA ARG A 328 -5.12 22.79 -12.40
C ARG A 328 -4.83 21.63 -11.45
N ILE A 329 -5.07 21.87 -10.18
CA ILE A 329 -4.92 20.87 -9.10
C ILE A 329 -6.31 20.40 -8.71
N THR A 330 -6.51 19.09 -8.67
CA THR A 330 -7.76 18.48 -8.19
C THR A 330 -7.50 17.50 -7.06
N VAL A 331 -8.57 17.07 -6.40
CA VAL A 331 -8.48 16.21 -5.22
C VAL A 331 -9.53 15.11 -5.27
N VAL A 332 -9.12 13.89 -4.95
CA VAL A 332 -10.00 12.78 -4.57
C VAL A 332 -10.02 12.71 -3.05
N ASP A 333 -11.16 13.07 -2.44
CA ASP A 333 -11.35 13.11 -1.00
C ASP A 333 -11.58 11.71 -0.42
N GLU A 334 -10.71 10.77 -0.80
CA GLU A 334 -10.72 9.40 -0.31
C GLU A 334 -9.31 8.96 0.06
N ARG A 335 -9.23 8.00 0.98
CA ARG A 335 -7.98 7.40 1.41
C ARG A 335 -7.66 6.20 0.53
N LEU A 336 -6.89 6.45 -0.52
CA LEU A 336 -6.63 5.46 -1.55
C LEU A 336 -5.31 4.69 -1.34
N ILE A 337 -4.50 5.11 -0.39
CA ILE A 337 -3.17 4.53 -0.13
C ILE A 337 -3.03 4.19 1.35
N ASP A 338 -2.58 2.99 1.64
CA ASP A 338 -2.22 2.53 2.97
C ASP A 338 -0.70 2.57 3.12
N TYR A 339 -0.20 3.66 3.69
CA TYR A 339 1.21 3.85 3.98
C TYR A 339 1.65 2.94 5.12
N ARG A 340 2.58 2.02 4.84
CA ARG A 340 3.16 1.12 5.83
C ARG A 340 4.16 1.89 6.70
N TYR A 341 3.94 1.91 8.00
CA TYR A 341 4.86 2.54 8.96
C TYR A 341 5.28 1.53 10.04
N ASN A 342 6.30 1.84 10.84
CA ASN A 342 6.96 0.95 11.81
C ASN A 342 7.69 -0.26 11.18
N ASN A 343 8.07 -0.15 9.92
CA ASN A 343 8.91 -1.12 9.27
C ASN A 343 10.38 -0.91 9.67
N ALA A 344 11.10 -1.98 10.02
CA ALA A 344 12.51 -1.92 10.44
C ALA A 344 13.45 -1.34 9.36
N ASN A 345 13.03 -1.40 8.08
CA ASN A 345 13.78 -0.89 6.93
C ASN A 345 13.39 0.56 6.54
N ASN A 346 12.50 1.20 7.30
CA ASN A 346 12.03 2.53 6.96
C ASN A 346 13.17 3.55 7.06
N LEU A 347 13.40 4.32 5.99
CA LEU A 347 14.44 5.37 5.91
C LEU A 347 14.33 6.40 7.06
N THR A 348 13.16 6.55 7.67
CA THR A 348 12.93 7.41 8.83
C THR A 348 13.62 6.91 10.12
N ALA A 349 14.02 5.64 10.20
CA ALA A 349 14.65 5.06 11.39
C ALA A 349 16.16 5.42 11.57
N GLY A 350 16.81 6.02 10.57
CA GLY A 350 18.24 6.32 10.57
C GLY A 350 18.59 7.81 10.44
N LEU A 351 17.77 8.73 10.98
CA LEU A 351 17.90 10.19 10.83
C LEU A 351 19.25 10.78 11.27
N SER A 352 19.96 10.13 12.17
CA SER A 352 21.28 10.60 12.64
C SER A 352 22.43 10.43 11.63
N LYS A 353 22.24 9.66 10.55
CA LYS A 353 23.30 9.39 9.56
C LYS A 353 23.35 10.42 8.42
N ASP A 354 22.27 11.20 8.22
CA ASP A 354 22.18 12.21 7.17
C ASP A 354 21.50 13.46 7.74
N LEU A 355 22.27 14.18 8.55
CA LEU A 355 21.81 15.25 9.42
C LEU A 355 21.21 16.43 8.65
N TYR A 356 21.79 16.79 7.51
CA TYR A 356 21.45 17.99 6.77
C TYR A 356 20.49 17.75 5.60
N SER A 357 20.16 16.53 5.30
CA SER A 357 19.39 16.16 4.08
C SER A 357 18.08 16.92 3.93
N THR A 358 17.34 17.10 5.04
CA THR A 358 16.10 17.89 5.02
C THR A 358 16.38 19.36 4.73
N TYR A 359 17.37 19.94 5.39
CA TYR A 359 17.77 21.33 5.17
C TYR A 359 18.23 21.58 3.73
N ASP A 360 19.15 20.74 3.24
CA ASP A 360 19.69 20.86 1.88
C ASP A 360 18.63 20.70 0.80
N ALA A 361 17.64 19.82 1.02
CA ALA A 361 16.52 19.66 0.09
C ALA A 361 15.63 20.90 0.04
N PHE A 362 15.36 21.54 1.20
CA PHE A 362 14.59 22.77 1.23
C PHE A 362 15.38 23.97 0.72
N LEU A 363 16.70 24.03 0.93
CA LEU A 363 17.55 25.06 0.35
C LEU A 363 17.57 24.94 -1.19
N ALA A 364 17.73 23.73 -1.72
CA ALA A 364 17.66 23.51 -3.17
C ALA A 364 16.27 23.89 -3.74
N ALA A 365 15.19 23.52 -3.04
CA ALA A 365 13.84 23.92 -3.44
C ALA A 365 13.65 25.45 -3.38
N HIS A 366 14.20 26.11 -2.35
CA HIS A 366 14.20 27.57 -2.25
C HIS A 366 14.85 28.23 -3.45
N ASP A 367 16.08 27.80 -3.80
CA ASP A 367 16.85 28.43 -4.88
C ASP A 367 16.16 28.24 -6.23
N ILE A 368 15.69 27.03 -6.52
CA ILE A 368 14.96 26.75 -7.77
C ILE A 368 13.63 27.54 -7.86
N LEU A 369 12.85 27.59 -6.78
CA LEU A 369 11.59 28.34 -6.76
C LEU A 369 11.83 29.85 -6.88
N LYS A 370 12.88 30.36 -6.27
CA LYS A 370 13.31 31.76 -6.38
C LYS A 370 13.71 32.11 -7.81
N GLU A 371 14.51 31.26 -8.45
CA GLU A 371 14.89 31.42 -9.87
C GLU A 371 13.68 31.43 -10.81
N ARG A 372 12.63 30.65 -10.45
CA ARG A 372 11.34 30.63 -11.18
C ARG A 372 10.41 31.82 -10.85
N GLY A 373 10.86 32.79 -10.05
CA GLY A 373 10.06 33.95 -9.64
C GLY A 373 8.94 33.65 -8.63
N ALA A 374 8.97 32.49 -7.98
CA ALA A 374 7.90 32.08 -7.07
C ALA A 374 7.71 33.04 -5.89
N PHE A 375 8.78 33.66 -5.43
CA PHE A 375 8.80 34.53 -4.24
C PHE A 375 8.54 36.02 -4.56
N GLU A 376 8.27 36.36 -5.81
CA GLU A 376 7.67 37.66 -6.18
C GLU A 376 6.25 37.79 -5.59
N ASN A 377 5.58 36.65 -5.37
CA ASN A 377 4.32 36.59 -4.63
C ASN A 377 4.61 36.29 -3.14
N GLU A 378 4.46 37.32 -2.28
CA GLU A 378 4.71 37.22 -0.83
C GLU A 378 3.92 36.11 -0.15
N LYS A 379 2.69 35.80 -0.62
CA LYS A 379 1.87 34.72 -0.05
C LYS A 379 2.42 33.33 -0.42
N VAL A 380 2.97 33.16 -1.62
CA VAL A 380 3.67 31.93 -2.01
C VAL A 380 4.96 31.77 -1.20
N LYS A 381 5.69 32.84 -0.96
CA LYS A 381 6.85 32.86 -0.06
C LYS A 381 6.43 32.46 1.36
N GLN A 382 5.36 33.04 1.87
CA GLN A 382 4.79 32.67 3.18
C GLN A 382 4.43 31.19 3.26
N SER A 383 3.82 30.62 2.21
CA SER A 383 3.51 29.21 2.14
C SER A 383 4.77 28.34 2.22
N PHE A 384 5.83 28.72 1.50
CA PHE A 384 7.12 28.04 1.52
C PHE A 384 7.77 28.10 2.90
N ASP A 385 7.84 29.29 3.51
CA ASP A 385 8.47 29.50 4.80
C ASP A 385 7.79 28.70 5.91
N ASN A 386 6.46 28.68 5.90
CA ASN A 386 5.68 27.91 6.86
C ASN A 386 5.94 26.40 6.75
N LYS A 387 6.03 25.88 5.52
CA LYS A 387 6.34 24.48 5.27
C LYS A 387 7.74 24.14 5.72
N THR A 388 8.70 24.97 5.34
CA THR A 388 10.12 24.80 5.63
C THR A 388 10.40 24.89 7.12
N LEU A 389 9.93 25.95 7.78
CA LEU A 389 10.14 26.12 9.22
C LEU A 389 9.57 24.94 10.01
N ASN A 390 8.37 24.49 9.66
CA ASN A 390 7.75 23.36 10.34
C ASN A 390 8.60 22.08 10.26
N LEU A 391 9.18 21.78 9.10
CA LEU A 391 9.97 20.56 8.90
C LEU A 391 11.39 20.69 9.48
N LEU A 392 12.02 21.86 9.37
CA LEU A 392 13.34 22.09 9.94
C LEU A 392 13.32 22.04 11.47
N VAL A 393 12.34 22.67 12.11
CA VAL A 393 12.21 22.63 13.57
C VAL A 393 11.89 21.21 14.05
N GLN A 394 11.03 20.47 13.33
CA GLN A 394 10.74 19.08 13.66
C GLN A 394 11.95 18.15 13.46
N SER A 395 12.83 18.43 12.50
CA SER A 395 14.02 17.61 12.23
C SER A 395 14.99 17.57 13.41
N ILE A 396 15.02 18.60 14.27
CA ILE A 396 15.83 18.61 15.51
C ILE A 396 15.31 17.56 16.50
N ASP A 397 13.98 17.51 16.69
CA ASP A 397 13.34 16.56 17.62
C ASP A 397 13.38 15.10 17.15
N LEU A 398 13.60 14.89 15.86
CA LEU A 398 13.77 13.56 15.27
C LEU A 398 15.18 13.00 15.41
N GLN A 399 16.16 13.78 15.87
CA GLN A 399 17.51 13.27 16.09
C GLN A 399 17.56 12.25 17.23
N THR A 400 18.33 11.19 17.05
CA THR A 400 18.40 10.06 17.99
C THR A 400 19.42 10.27 19.11
N ASN A 401 20.27 11.30 19.00
CA ASN A 401 21.27 11.66 20.01
C ASN A 401 21.43 13.17 20.13
N GLU A 402 21.90 13.61 21.29
CA GLU A 402 22.06 15.04 21.61
C GLU A 402 23.09 15.74 20.71
N ALA A 403 24.17 15.06 20.35
CA ALA A 403 25.24 15.67 19.54
C ALA A 403 24.71 16.07 18.16
N SER A 404 24.00 15.18 17.48
CA SER A 404 23.38 15.48 16.17
C SER A 404 22.30 16.54 16.28
N ALA A 405 21.47 16.51 17.35
CA ALA A 405 20.45 17.53 17.57
C ALA A 405 21.09 18.91 17.78
N ARG A 406 22.19 18.98 18.54
CA ARG A 406 22.94 20.23 18.80
C ARG A 406 23.61 20.76 17.54
N GLU A 407 24.28 19.90 16.79
CA GLU A 407 24.93 20.26 15.54
C GLU A 407 23.93 20.87 14.53
N LEU A 408 22.77 20.22 14.35
CA LEU A 408 21.71 20.74 13.47
C LEU A 408 21.13 22.06 14.00
N PHE A 409 20.89 22.14 15.30
CA PHE A 409 20.40 23.34 15.97
C PHE A 409 21.33 24.52 15.75
N ASP A 410 22.63 24.34 16.00
CA ASP A 410 23.65 25.39 15.86
C ASP A 410 23.79 25.82 14.39
N MET A 411 23.82 24.89 13.44
CA MET A 411 23.88 25.18 12.01
C MET A 411 22.67 26.01 11.57
N LEU A 412 21.46 25.63 11.97
CA LEU A 412 20.24 26.36 11.61
C LEU A 412 20.26 27.81 12.13
N LEU A 413 20.72 28.02 13.36
CA LEU A 413 20.83 29.36 13.95
C LEU A 413 21.93 30.22 13.35
N GLN A 414 23.12 29.65 13.12
CA GLN A 414 24.25 30.42 12.62
C GLN A 414 24.04 30.91 11.18
N GLU A 415 23.55 30.07 10.31
CA GLU A 415 23.42 30.40 8.90
C GLU A 415 22.16 29.84 8.20
N GLY A 416 21.63 28.71 8.68
CA GLY A 416 20.62 27.96 7.95
C GLY A 416 19.35 28.75 7.70
N PHE A 417 18.74 29.35 8.71
CA PHE A 417 17.53 30.15 8.56
C PHE A 417 17.77 31.37 7.67
N ARG A 418 18.90 32.04 7.81
CA ARG A 418 19.26 33.20 6.98
C ARG A 418 19.44 32.83 5.51
N LYS A 419 20.13 31.72 5.21
CA LYS A 419 20.34 31.26 3.82
C LYS A 419 19.05 30.92 3.12
N ILE A 420 18.10 30.28 3.83
CA ILE A 420 16.80 29.90 3.26
C ILE A 420 15.75 31.02 3.35
N GLY A 421 16.12 32.18 3.91
CA GLY A 421 15.25 33.36 3.99
C GLY A 421 14.11 33.24 4.97
N ILE A 422 14.30 32.51 6.08
CA ILE A 422 13.35 32.45 7.20
C ILE A 422 13.71 33.52 8.21
N GLU A 423 12.75 34.39 8.51
CA GLU A 423 12.90 35.52 9.39
C GLU A 423 11.86 35.52 10.52
N ASP A 424 12.11 36.27 11.59
CA ASP A 424 11.24 36.34 12.75
C ASP A 424 10.12 37.37 12.56
N TYR A 425 9.03 36.95 11.92
CA TYR A 425 7.84 37.77 11.72
C TYR A 425 6.69 37.29 12.61
N GLU A 426 6.20 38.17 13.48
CA GLU A 426 5.01 37.88 14.28
C GLU A 426 3.76 37.75 13.40
N ASN A 427 2.90 36.76 13.73
CA ASN A 427 1.65 36.47 13.00
C ASN A 427 1.82 36.03 11.51
N TYR A 428 3.03 35.73 11.10
CA TYR A 428 3.33 35.26 9.74
C TYR A 428 3.19 33.73 9.61
N TYR A 429 3.47 32.99 10.70
CA TYR A 429 3.52 31.54 10.74
C TYR A 429 2.18 30.93 11.15
N TYR A 430 1.69 29.94 10.40
CA TYR A 430 0.37 29.31 10.61
C TYR A 430 0.30 28.53 11.92
N SER A 431 1.38 27.88 12.31
CA SER A 431 1.47 27.16 13.57
C SER A 431 2.12 28.02 14.64
N ARG A 432 1.31 28.56 15.55
CA ARG A 432 1.81 29.30 16.71
C ARG A 432 2.82 28.50 17.54
N LYS A 433 2.63 27.18 17.61
CA LYS A 433 3.52 26.27 18.35
C LYS A 433 4.88 26.11 17.67
N VAL A 434 4.91 25.94 16.34
CA VAL A 434 6.18 25.89 15.58
C VAL A 434 6.91 27.22 15.68
N TYR A 435 6.18 28.32 15.61
CA TYR A 435 6.74 29.65 15.79
C TYR A 435 7.31 29.85 17.21
N GLN A 436 6.62 29.38 18.25
CA GLN A 436 7.16 29.39 19.62
C GLN A 436 8.47 28.60 19.73
N ALA A 437 8.52 27.41 19.15
CA ALA A 437 9.76 26.62 19.13
C ALA A 437 10.90 27.38 18.42
N TYR A 438 10.61 27.98 17.27
CA TYR A 438 11.56 28.82 16.54
C TYR A 438 12.02 30.03 17.37
N ARG A 439 11.12 30.76 18.03
CA ARG A 439 11.47 31.87 18.94
C ARG A 439 12.33 31.38 20.11
N THR A 440 12.03 30.22 20.65
CA THR A 440 12.86 29.60 21.70
C THR A 440 14.23 29.25 21.18
N MET A 441 14.37 28.80 19.94
CA MET A 441 15.68 28.59 19.29
C MET A 441 16.48 29.90 19.23
N LEU A 442 15.86 30.99 18.81
CA LEU A 442 16.55 32.28 18.64
C LEU A 442 17.04 32.89 19.96
N THR A 443 16.39 32.60 21.07
CA THR A 443 16.63 33.26 22.38
C THR A 443 17.03 32.29 23.49
N GLY A 444 16.90 30.99 23.29
CA GLY A 444 17.11 29.97 24.31
C GLY A 444 18.16 28.94 23.95
N SER A 445 18.00 27.77 24.52
CA SER A 445 18.90 26.64 24.35
C SER A 445 18.22 25.51 23.57
N LEU A 446 19.00 24.55 23.09
CA LEU A 446 18.49 23.29 22.53
C LEU A 446 17.51 22.60 23.49
N VAL A 447 17.84 22.58 24.79
CA VAL A 447 17.01 21.93 25.82
C VAL A 447 15.64 22.58 25.92
N ASP A 448 15.56 23.91 25.97
CA ASP A 448 14.30 24.65 26.03
C ASP A 448 13.47 24.40 24.77
N THR A 449 14.10 24.38 23.60
CA THR A 449 13.46 24.06 22.33
C THR A 449 12.84 22.66 22.32
N LEU A 450 13.61 21.65 22.77
CA LEU A 450 13.13 20.27 22.86
C LEU A 450 11.98 20.12 23.87
N ILE A 451 11.99 20.88 24.97
CA ILE A 451 10.88 20.93 25.94
C ILE A 451 9.61 21.43 25.23
N VAL A 452 9.68 22.57 24.54
CA VAL A 452 8.53 23.13 23.80
C VAL A 452 8.00 22.13 22.76
N LEU A 453 8.87 21.44 22.04
CA LEU A 453 8.48 20.43 21.04
C LEU A 453 7.82 19.20 21.67
N LYS A 454 8.32 18.72 22.82
CA LYS A 454 7.73 17.59 23.56
C LYS A 454 6.37 17.93 24.18
N GLU A 455 6.21 19.12 24.74
CA GLU A 455 4.92 19.59 25.24
C GLU A 455 3.89 19.66 24.12
N GLN A 456 4.30 20.04 22.90
CA GLN A 456 3.45 20.02 21.72
C GLN A 456 2.99 18.60 21.37
N LYS A 457 3.89 17.58 21.42
CA LYS A 457 3.54 16.18 21.16
C LYS A 457 2.54 15.65 22.18
N ASN A 458 2.74 15.94 23.46
CA ASN A 458 1.86 15.52 24.54
C ASN A 458 0.45 16.13 24.41
N THR A 459 0.36 17.42 24.11
CA THR A 459 -0.94 18.10 23.88
C THR A 459 -1.67 17.51 22.67
N ASN A 460 -0.95 17.22 21.58
CA ASN A 460 -1.53 16.59 20.41
C ASN A 460 -2.01 15.16 20.71
N LEU A 461 -1.29 14.41 21.53
CA LEU A 461 -1.67 13.06 21.94
C LEU A 461 -2.97 13.09 22.78
N GLU A 462 -3.09 14.05 23.70
CA GLU A 462 -4.29 14.25 24.53
C GLU A 462 -5.52 14.60 23.68
N VAL A 463 -5.39 15.55 22.76
CA VAL A 463 -6.45 15.90 21.80
C VAL A 463 -6.84 14.71 20.92
N HIS A 464 -5.88 13.91 20.51
CA HIS A 464 -6.13 12.67 19.76
C HIS A 464 -6.89 11.63 20.57
N ARG A 465 -6.49 11.41 21.83
CA ARG A 465 -7.18 10.52 22.76
C ARG A 465 -8.64 10.96 22.96
N GLN A 466 -8.89 12.25 23.14
CA GLN A 466 -10.23 12.79 23.28
C GLN A 466 -11.08 12.58 22.01
N LYS A 467 -10.53 12.87 20.81
CA LYS A 467 -11.21 12.61 19.53
C LYS A 467 -11.53 11.14 19.34
N LEU A 468 -10.60 10.24 19.67
CA LEU A 468 -10.78 8.79 19.57
C LEU A 468 -11.86 8.31 20.54
N CYS A 469 -11.90 8.85 21.76
CA CYS A 469 -12.94 8.56 22.75
C CYS A 469 -14.32 8.96 22.22
N MET A 470 -14.44 10.15 21.64
CA MET A 470 -15.70 10.64 21.04
C MET A 470 -16.14 9.80 19.83
N GLN A 471 -15.19 9.32 19.00
CA GLN A 471 -15.51 8.42 17.90
C GLN A 471 -15.99 7.04 18.40
N ARG A 472 -15.33 6.46 19.41
CA ARG A 472 -15.78 5.21 20.05
C ARG A 472 -17.19 5.32 20.59
N LEU A 473 -17.52 6.42 21.26
CA LEU A 473 -18.88 6.68 21.75
C LEU A 473 -19.91 6.78 20.62
N LYS A 474 -19.56 7.39 19.49
CA LYS A 474 -20.43 7.43 18.30
C LYS A 474 -20.67 6.04 17.72
N VAL A 475 -19.61 5.23 17.58
CA VAL A 475 -19.71 3.84 17.09
C VAL A 475 -20.56 3.00 18.04
N GLN A 476 -20.34 3.08 19.36
CA GLN A 476 -21.19 2.38 20.33
C GLN A 476 -22.67 2.75 20.21
N ARG A 477 -22.98 4.04 20.06
CA ARG A 477 -24.37 4.49 19.85
C ARG A 477 -24.99 3.95 18.56
N GLN A 478 -24.18 3.84 17.48
CA GLN A 478 -24.63 3.24 16.22
C GLN A 478 -24.86 1.73 16.36
N THR A 479 -23.96 1.02 17.04
CA THR A 479 -24.09 -0.42 17.31
C THR A 479 -25.34 -0.74 18.09
N VAL A 480 -25.64 0.04 19.15
CA VAL A 480 -26.88 -0.11 19.91
C VAL A 480 -28.12 0.14 19.04
N LYS A 481 -28.10 1.14 18.17
CA LYS A 481 -29.22 1.40 17.23
C LYS A 481 -29.42 0.24 16.25
N ILE A 482 -28.34 -0.30 15.70
CA ILE A 482 -28.38 -1.46 14.79
C ILE A 482 -28.94 -2.69 15.52
N GLN A 483 -28.48 -2.95 16.73
CA GLN A 483 -28.98 -4.06 17.55
C GLN A 483 -30.48 -3.93 17.82
N THR A 484 -30.96 -2.76 18.21
CA THR A 484 -32.38 -2.47 18.43
C THR A 484 -33.22 -2.65 17.14
N GLN A 485 -32.66 -2.26 15.98
CA GLN A 485 -33.34 -2.47 14.70
C GLN A 485 -33.39 -3.95 14.32
N LYS A 486 -32.34 -4.71 14.60
CA LYS A 486 -32.27 -6.16 14.37
C LYS A 486 -33.33 -6.89 15.20
N GLU A 487 -33.43 -6.57 16.49
CA GLU A 487 -34.45 -7.14 17.37
C GLU A 487 -35.89 -6.85 16.89
N LYS A 488 -36.16 -5.60 16.44
CA LYS A 488 -37.45 -5.24 15.82
C LYS A 488 -37.74 -6.03 14.54
N LEU A 489 -36.70 -6.29 13.74
CA LEU A 489 -36.82 -7.07 12.50
C LEU A 489 -37.10 -8.54 12.80
N ASP A 490 -36.45 -9.11 13.80
CA ASP A 490 -36.66 -10.48 14.26
C ASP A 490 -38.09 -10.69 14.76
N ILE A 491 -38.62 -9.76 15.58
CA ILE A 491 -40.00 -9.77 16.04
C ILE A 491 -40.99 -9.73 14.86
N LYS A 492 -40.77 -8.84 13.88
CA LYS A 492 -41.61 -8.76 12.67
C LYS A 492 -41.53 -10.02 11.83
N THR A 493 -40.36 -10.63 11.72
CA THR A 493 -40.16 -11.88 10.98
C THR A 493 -40.91 -13.04 11.64
N GLU A 494 -40.91 -13.10 12.97
CA GLU A 494 -41.66 -14.08 13.74
C GLU A 494 -43.19 -13.91 13.57
N GLN A 495 -43.66 -12.66 13.62
CA GLN A 495 -45.08 -12.32 13.34
C GLN A 495 -45.50 -12.73 11.91
N LEU A 496 -44.65 -12.48 10.90
CA LEU A 496 -44.88 -12.89 9.53
C LEU A 496 -44.94 -14.41 9.37
N LYS A 497 -44.07 -15.17 10.05
CA LYS A 497 -44.11 -16.63 10.07
C LYS A 497 -45.42 -17.14 10.66
N LYS A 498 -45.89 -16.58 11.79
CA LYS A 498 -47.21 -16.93 12.39
C LYS A 498 -48.36 -16.64 11.47
N LEU A 499 -48.37 -15.46 10.80
CA LEU A 499 -49.42 -15.08 9.81
C LEU A 499 -49.41 -16.04 8.61
N ARG A 500 -48.23 -16.39 8.08
CA ARG A 500 -48.10 -17.39 6.99
C ARG A 500 -48.59 -18.75 7.38
N GLY A 501 -48.28 -19.21 8.58
CA GLY A 501 -48.81 -20.47 9.12
C GLY A 501 -50.33 -20.47 9.21
N GLN A 502 -50.93 -19.39 9.74
CA GLN A 502 -52.39 -19.25 9.85
C GLN A 502 -53.07 -19.14 8.45
N MET A 503 -52.48 -18.44 7.50
CA MET A 503 -52.97 -18.38 6.12
C MET A 503 -52.86 -19.74 5.43
N GLY A 504 -51.74 -20.44 5.57
CA GLY A 504 -51.57 -21.80 5.03
C GLY A 504 -52.60 -22.75 5.59
N TYR A 505 -52.83 -22.73 6.88
CA TYR A 505 -53.85 -23.55 7.53
C TYR A 505 -55.28 -23.22 7.02
N ARG A 506 -55.61 -21.93 6.90
CA ARG A 506 -56.92 -21.50 6.36
C ARG A 506 -57.12 -21.90 4.90
N ILE A 507 -56.08 -21.84 4.07
CA ILE A 507 -56.12 -22.28 2.66
C ILE A 507 -56.29 -23.81 2.60
N CYS A 508 -55.52 -24.59 3.36
CA CYS A 508 -55.63 -26.04 3.39
C CYS A 508 -57.00 -26.49 3.90
N LYS A 509 -57.58 -25.82 4.91
CA LYS A 509 -58.96 -26.09 5.38
C LYS A 509 -60.01 -25.76 4.33
N LYS A 510 -59.87 -24.65 3.58
CA LYS A 510 -60.77 -24.30 2.46
C LYS A 510 -60.67 -25.27 1.28
N LEU A 511 -59.49 -25.88 1.07
CA LEU A 511 -59.25 -26.84 -0.03
C LEU A 511 -59.58 -28.30 0.39
N GLY A 512 -60.11 -28.54 1.59
CA GLY A 512 -60.57 -29.85 2.04
C GLY A 512 -59.50 -30.87 2.41
N PHE A 513 -58.24 -30.39 2.67
CA PHE A 513 -57.12 -31.27 3.08
C PHE A 513 -57.23 -31.75 4.53
N PHE A 514 -58.17 -31.19 5.33
CA PHE A 514 -58.46 -31.66 6.69
C PHE A 514 -59.98 -32.00 6.76
N LYS A 515 -60.32 -33.31 6.87
CA LYS A 515 -61.64 -33.77 7.30
C LYS A 515 -61.70 -33.69 8.82
N GLU A 516 -62.85 -33.23 9.36
CA GLU A 516 -63.15 -33.25 10.80
C GLU A 516 -63.10 -34.66 11.37
#